data_930ec22ac7784675816503eeaab7d4d7
#
_entry.id   930ec22ac7784675816503eeaab7d4d7
#
_cell.length_a   1.000
_cell.length_b   1.000
_cell.length_c   1.000
_cell.angle_alpha   90.00
_cell.angle_beta   90.00
_cell.angle_gamma   90.00
#
_symmetry.space_group_name_H-M   'P 1'
#
loop_
_entity.id
_entity.type
_entity.pdbx_description
1 polymer ?
#
loop_
_entity_poly.entity_id
_entity_poly.type
_entity_poly.pdbx_seq_one_letter_code
_entity_poly.pdbx_strand_id
1 'polypeptide(L)'
;NINGWEKFARRLADNKYRVYITGSNAKMLGSDVATTLGGRYITKHIMPYSFPEFLQANEVSYDSNTLATTFGRAEVQRHFTNYFRFGGFPEGARLASKRDYINSVYQKIYLGDIASRNKIENQFSLRVLFRKLAESVKQPISFTRLTNIIASTGAKLSKPTLINYLEYSKDAFLVYPIKNIADNLTQRETNPKYYFVDNGIISILAMDVDTSLLENMVAMELLRRYGLEEQVFFYNKNVEVDFYIPDAATAIQVSYNPKKSDETWERESTALIKLSKVLDCKRLIILTYELEENIELKGLNIEVIPVWKWLLDT
;
A
#
# COMPACT_ATOMS: atom_id res chain seq x y z
N ASN A 1 -28.64 -7.39 -4.30
CA ASN A 1 -27.97 -8.11 -5.40
C ASN A 1 -29.03 -8.66 -6.33
N ILE A 2 -29.01 -8.23 -7.59
CA ILE A 2 -29.90 -8.72 -8.64
C ILE A 2 -29.15 -9.83 -9.37
N ASN A 3 -29.67 -11.05 -9.32
CA ASN A 3 -29.06 -12.17 -10.05
C ASN A 3 -29.21 -11.95 -11.56
N GLY A 4 -28.11 -12.19 -12.31
CA GLY A 4 -28.12 -12.08 -13.77
C GLY A 4 -27.91 -10.68 -14.34
N TRP A 5 -27.50 -9.71 -13.50
CA TRP A 5 -27.15 -8.36 -13.95
C TRP A 5 -26.00 -8.35 -14.98
N GLU A 6 -25.12 -9.32 -14.91
CA GLU A 6 -23.98 -9.51 -15.83
C GLU A 6 -24.48 -9.74 -17.26
N LYS A 7 -25.52 -10.55 -17.44
CA LYS A 7 -26.15 -10.81 -18.74
C LYS A 7 -26.82 -9.55 -19.29
N PHE A 8 -27.41 -8.75 -18.42
CA PHE A 8 -28.00 -7.46 -18.82
C PHE A 8 -26.92 -6.49 -19.26
N ALA A 9 -25.84 -6.34 -18.50
CA ALA A 9 -24.70 -5.50 -18.85
C ALA A 9 -24.09 -5.90 -20.20
N ARG A 10 -23.88 -7.21 -20.42
CA ARG A 10 -23.40 -7.73 -21.70
C ARG A 10 -24.34 -7.36 -22.86
N ARG A 11 -25.66 -7.54 -22.70
CA ARG A 11 -26.64 -7.18 -23.74
C ARG A 11 -26.56 -5.71 -24.10
N LEU A 12 -26.39 -4.81 -23.11
CA LEU A 12 -26.22 -3.38 -23.38
C LEU A 12 -24.93 -3.11 -24.16
N ALA A 13 -23.83 -3.74 -23.77
CA ALA A 13 -22.56 -3.59 -24.47
C ALA A 13 -22.61 -4.14 -25.91
N ASP A 14 -23.26 -5.27 -26.15
CA ASP A 14 -23.49 -5.86 -27.48
C ASP A 14 -24.33 -4.90 -28.35
N ASN A 15 -25.23 -4.13 -27.75
CA ASN A 15 -26.01 -3.07 -28.42
C ASN A 15 -25.23 -1.73 -28.52
N LYS A 16 -23.91 -1.72 -28.35
CA LYS A 16 -23.01 -0.56 -28.48
C LYS A 16 -23.17 0.52 -27.42
N TYR A 17 -23.85 0.26 -26.30
CA TYR A 17 -23.85 1.16 -25.15
C TYR A 17 -22.52 1.10 -24.41
N ARG A 18 -22.06 2.24 -23.87
CA ARG A 18 -20.94 2.29 -22.93
C ARG A 18 -21.47 1.91 -21.55
N VAL A 19 -20.97 0.78 -21.01
CA VAL A 19 -21.42 0.26 -19.72
C VAL A 19 -20.29 0.41 -18.71
N TYR A 20 -20.58 1.04 -17.57
CA TYR A 20 -19.67 1.17 -16.44
C TYR A 20 -20.23 0.39 -15.27
N ILE A 21 -19.42 -0.47 -14.68
CA ILE A 21 -19.78 -1.31 -13.54
C ILE A 21 -18.81 -0.97 -12.40
N THR A 22 -19.30 -0.74 -11.20
CA THR A 22 -18.48 -0.45 -10.03
C THR A 22 -18.75 -1.45 -8.92
N GLY A 23 -17.75 -1.78 -8.12
CA GLY A 23 -17.86 -2.66 -6.98
C GLY A 23 -16.76 -2.43 -5.95
N SER A 24 -17.06 -2.63 -4.67
CA SER A 24 -16.13 -2.52 -3.55
C SER A 24 -15.34 -3.80 -3.28
N ASN A 25 -15.44 -4.82 -4.15
CA ASN A 25 -14.80 -6.11 -3.92
C ASN A 25 -14.40 -6.76 -5.25
N ALA A 26 -13.17 -7.29 -5.32
CA ALA A 26 -12.61 -7.92 -6.51
C ALA A 26 -13.46 -9.12 -7.00
N LYS A 27 -14.04 -9.90 -6.09
CA LYS A 27 -14.90 -11.05 -6.44
C LYS A 27 -16.19 -10.66 -7.14
N MET A 28 -16.71 -9.45 -6.92
CA MET A 28 -17.90 -8.98 -7.66
C MET A 28 -17.63 -8.76 -9.14
N LEU A 29 -16.37 -8.58 -9.50
CA LEU A 29 -15.91 -8.42 -10.88
C LEU A 29 -15.09 -9.65 -11.36
N GLY A 30 -15.05 -10.71 -10.54
CA GLY A 30 -14.23 -11.90 -10.73
C GLY A 30 -14.78 -12.90 -11.75
N SER A 31 -14.52 -14.19 -11.54
CA SER A 31 -14.68 -15.28 -12.51
C SER A 31 -16.03 -15.31 -13.24
N ASP A 32 -17.14 -15.06 -12.55
CA ASP A 32 -18.47 -15.14 -13.15
C ASP A 32 -18.74 -13.99 -14.12
N VAL A 33 -18.27 -12.78 -13.76
CA VAL A 33 -18.35 -11.59 -14.62
C VAL A 33 -17.39 -11.73 -15.80
N ALA A 34 -16.16 -12.15 -15.54
CA ALA A 34 -15.15 -12.38 -16.57
C ALA A 34 -15.65 -13.40 -17.61
N THR A 35 -16.21 -14.51 -17.16
CA THR A 35 -16.78 -15.55 -18.01
C THR A 35 -17.98 -15.03 -18.80
N THR A 36 -18.90 -14.32 -18.17
CA THR A 36 -20.12 -13.80 -18.81
C THR A 36 -19.79 -12.68 -19.80
N LEU A 37 -18.87 -11.78 -19.49
CA LEU A 37 -18.46 -10.69 -20.39
C LEU A 37 -17.49 -11.12 -21.48
N GLY A 38 -16.92 -12.32 -21.40
CA GLY A 38 -16.09 -12.91 -22.45
C GLY A 38 -14.87 -12.10 -22.81
N GLY A 39 -14.17 -11.50 -21.83
CA GLY A 39 -12.96 -10.71 -22.04
C GLY A 39 -13.18 -9.32 -22.66
N ARG A 40 -14.41 -8.86 -22.80
CA ARG A 40 -14.76 -7.56 -23.42
C ARG A 40 -14.93 -6.45 -22.39
N TYR A 41 -14.03 -6.35 -21.40
CA TYR A 41 -14.04 -5.31 -20.39
C TYR A 41 -12.62 -4.93 -20.01
N ILE A 42 -12.49 -3.73 -19.46
CA ILE A 42 -11.24 -3.21 -18.89
C ILE A 42 -11.50 -2.93 -17.43
N THR A 43 -10.69 -3.50 -16.56
CA THR A 43 -10.73 -3.21 -15.13
C THR A 43 -9.88 -1.98 -14.81
N LYS A 44 -10.46 -1.05 -14.05
CA LYS A 44 -9.74 0.09 -13.48
C LYS A 44 -9.85 0.04 -11.97
N HIS A 45 -8.73 0.03 -11.29
CA HIS A 45 -8.64 0.14 -9.85
C HIS A 45 -8.74 1.61 -9.45
N ILE A 46 -9.68 1.94 -8.56
CA ILE A 46 -9.80 3.27 -7.97
C ILE A 46 -9.24 3.18 -6.55
N MET A 47 -8.10 3.78 -6.34
CA MET A 47 -7.46 3.88 -5.03
C MET A 47 -7.91 5.16 -4.31
N PRO A 48 -7.70 5.28 -2.97
CA PRO A 48 -7.78 6.57 -2.30
C PRO A 48 -6.94 7.63 -3.01
N TYR A 49 -7.21 8.92 -2.80
CA TYR A 49 -6.45 9.99 -3.44
C TYR A 49 -4.93 9.77 -3.32
N SER A 50 -4.21 9.98 -4.42
CA SER A 50 -2.77 10.26 -4.39
C SER A 50 -2.52 11.60 -3.70
N PHE A 51 -1.26 11.89 -3.35
CA PHE A 51 -0.96 13.18 -2.72
C PHE A 51 -1.28 14.39 -3.64
N PRO A 52 -0.97 14.37 -4.96
CA PRO A 52 -1.43 15.40 -5.89
C PRO A 52 -2.96 15.56 -5.92
N GLU A 53 -3.72 14.47 -6.00
CA GLU A 53 -5.19 14.51 -5.98
C GLU A 53 -5.71 15.05 -4.63
N PHE A 54 -5.07 14.71 -3.52
CA PHE A 54 -5.40 15.24 -2.20
C PHE A 54 -5.17 16.75 -2.12
N LEU A 55 -4.05 17.27 -2.66
CA LEU A 55 -3.79 18.70 -2.74
C LEU A 55 -4.84 19.40 -3.62
N GLN A 56 -5.14 18.85 -4.79
CA GLN A 56 -6.17 19.38 -5.68
C GLN A 56 -7.55 19.42 -5.02
N ALA A 57 -7.94 18.37 -4.29
CA ALA A 57 -9.20 18.30 -3.55
C ALA A 57 -9.28 19.32 -2.41
N ASN A 58 -8.15 19.81 -1.91
CA ASN A 58 -8.03 20.87 -0.91
C ASN A 58 -7.70 22.24 -1.52
N GLU A 59 -7.73 22.38 -2.86
CA GLU A 59 -7.47 23.63 -3.59
C GLU A 59 -6.06 24.21 -3.34
N VAL A 60 -5.07 23.33 -3.09
CA VAL A 60 -3.68 23.71 -2.84
C VAL A 60 -2.86 23.57 -4.12
N SER A 61 -2.25 24.68 -4.54
CA SER A 61 -1.30 24.68 -5.66
C SER A 61 0.04 24.08 -5.24
N TYR A 62 0.68 23.35 -6.14
CA TYR A 62 2.00 22.75 -5.94
C TYR A 62 2.91 22.86 -7.16
N ASP A 63 2.61 23.82 -8.05
CA ASP A 63 3.48 24.15 -9.18
C ASP A 63 4.87 24.66 -8.74
N SER A 64 5.81 24.69 -9.67
CA SER A 64 7.20 25.07 -9.41
C SER A 64 7.32 26.47 -8.79
N ASN A 65 6.45 27.43 -9.15
CA ASN A 65 6.48 28.77 -8.59
C ASN A 65 6.01 28.76 -7.13
N THR A 66 4.94 28.04 -6.82
CA THR A 66 4.45 27.84 -5.45
C THR A 66 5.50 27.19 -4.58
N LEU A 67 6.13 26.10 -5.05
CA LEU A 67 7.15 25.37 -4.30
C LEU A 67 8.48 26.16 -4.15
N ALA A 68 8.73 27.15 -4.99
CA ALA A 68 9.88 28.04 -4.84
C ALA A 68 9.72 29.00 -3.65
N THR A 69 8.48 29.29 -3.21
CA THR A 69 8.22 30.17 -2.07
C THR A 69 8.22 29.40 -0.74
N THR A 70 8.68 30.07 0.33
CA THR A 70 8.62 29.48 1.70
C THR A 70 7.18 29.23 2.13
N PHE A 71 6.27 30.13 1.81
CA PHE A 71 4.85 30.01 2.17
C PHE A 71 4.19 28.83 1.47
N GLY A 72 4.30 28.74 0.13
CA GLY A 72 3.69 27.66 -0.64
C GLY A 72 4.26 26.27 -0.24
N ARG A 73 5.57 26.19 0.00
CA ARG A 73 6.20 24.95 0.49
C ARG A 73 5.66 24.55 1.87
N ALA A 74 5.54 25.49 2.80
CA ALA A 74 5.00 25.24 4.13
C ALA A 74 3.53 24.78 4.07
N GLU A 75 2.74 25.34 3.14
CA GLU A 75 1.35 24.92 2.94
C GLU A 75 1.26 23.49 2.41
N VAL A 76 2.03 23.14 1.39
CA VAL A 76 2.10 21.77 0.87
C VAL A 76 2.55 20.78 1.95
N GLN A 77 3.57 21.12 2.75
CA GLN A 77 4.05 20.28 3.84
C GLN A 77 3.01 20.12 4.96
N ARG A 78 2.23 21.15 5.27
CA ARG A 78 1.11 21.06 6.22
C ARG A 78 0.04 20.07 5.72
N HIS A 79 -0.28 20.11 4.44
CA HIS A 79 -1.21 19.15 3.83
C HIS A 79 -0.60 17.75 3.74
N PHE A 80 0.70 17.64 3.49
CA PHE A 80 1.42 16.36 3.53
C PHE A 80 1.32 15.71 4.92
N THR A 81 1.52 16.46 6.01
CA THR A 81 1.38 15.94 7.39
C THR A 81 -0.01 15.37 7.64
N ASN A 82 -1.06 16.01 7.12
CA ASN A 82 -2.43 15.49 7.21
C ASN A 82 -2.61 14.22 6.38
N TYR A 83 -2.15 14.23 5.13
CA TYR A 83 -2.22 13.08 4.22
C TYR A 83 -1.42 11.89 4.78
N PHE A 84 -0.23 12.15 5.32
CA PHE A 84 0.62 11.16 5.96
C PHE A 84 -0.07 10.42 7.10
N ARG A 85 -0.79 11.16 7.96
CA ARG A 85 -1.46 10.61 9.15
C ARG A 85 -2.84 10.01 8.87
N PHE A 86 -3.61 10.65 8.01
CA PHE A 86 -5.03 10.35 7.83
C PHE A 86 -5.36 9.78 6.46
N GLY A 87 -4.38 9.67 5.58
CA GLY A 87 -4.53 9.07 4.26
C GLY A 87 -5.31 9.92 3.26
N GLY A 88 -5.75 9.28 2.19
CA GLY A 88 -6.36 9.89 1.02
C GLY A 88 -7.81 9.48 0.76
N PHE A 89 -8.56 8.94 1.72
CA PHE A 89 -9.99 8.71 1.49
C PHE A 89 -10.72 10.01 1.19
N PRO A 90 -11.46 10.11 0.05
CA PRO A 90 -11.93 11.37 -0.51
C PRO A 90 -12.72 12.24 0.47
N GLU A 91 -13.74 11.69 1.14
CA GLU A 91 -14.56 12.48 2.06
C GLU A 91 -13.77 12.90 3.31
N GLY A 92 -12.76 12.10 3.72
CA GLY A 92 -11.86 12.41 4.85
C GLY A 92 -10.99 13.63 4.62
N ALA A 93 -10.72 13.99 3.36
CA ALA A 93 -9.86 15.14 3.02
C ALA A 93 -10.39 16.46 3.60
N ARG A 94 -11.71 16.64 3.65
CA ARG A 94 -12.38 17.89 4.06
C ARG A 94 -13.02 17.86 5.44
N LEU A 95 -13.08 16.68 6.09
CA LEU A 95 -13.74 16.54 7.39
C LEU A 95 -12.84 17.01 8.55
N ALA A 96 -13.44 17.65 9.53
CA ALA A 96 -12.74 18.00 10.78
C ALA A 96 -12.40 16.76 11.62
N SER A 97 -13.36 15.83 11.76
CA SER A 97 -13.18 14.57 12.51
C SER A 97 -12.70 13.44 11.59
N LYS A 98 -11.47 13.54 11.09
CA LYS A 98 -10.88 12.56 10.16
C LYS A 98 -10.81 11.16 10.77
N ARG A 99 -10.45 11.06 12.05
CA ARG A 99 -10.28 9.76 12.73
C ARG A 99 -11.60 8.98 12.82
N ASP A 100 -12.70 9.66 13.13
CA ASP A 100 -14.03 9.02 13.22
C ASP A 100 -14.51 8.56 11.85
N TYR A 101 -14.25 9.37 10.83
CA TYR A 101 -14.57 9.00 9.46
C TYR A 101 -13.77 7.76 9.01
N ILE A 102 -12.45 7.73 9.22
CA ILE A 102 -11.60 6.59 8.89
C ILE A 102 -12.05 5.33 9.63
N ASN A 103 -12.40 5.47 10.91
CA ASN A 103 -12.94 4.36 11.69
C ASN A 103 -14.25 3.83 11.08
N SER A 104 -15.14 4.72 10.63
CA SER A 104 -16.39 4.33 9.97
C SER A 104 -16.13 3.60 8.64
N VAL A 105 -15.19 4.08 7.83
CA VAL A 105 -14.77 3.41 6.58
C VAL A 105 -14.18 2.02 6.88
N TYR A 106 -13.28 1.94 7.85
CA TYR A 106 -12.69 0.68 8.28
C TYR A 106 -13.76 -0.31 8.77
N GLN A 107 -14.71 0.14 9.59
CA GLN A 107 -15.81 -0.70 10.08
C GLN A 107 -16.68 -1.21 8.93
N LYS A 108 -16.95 -0.39 7.93
CA LYS A 108 -17.70 -0.80 6.73
C LYS A 108 -16.97 -1.90 5.97
N ILE A 109 -15.67 -1.75 5.74
CA ILE A 109 -14.84 -2.77 5.06
C ILE A 109 -14.77 -4.03 5.91
N TYR A 110 -14.41 -3.88 7.19
CA TYR A 110 -14.21 -4.99 8.12
C TYR A 110 -15.48 -5.81 8.33
N LEU A 111 -16.59 -5.17 8.71
CA LEU A 111 -17.84 -5.86 9.03
C LEU A 111 -18.65 -6.21 7.77
N GLY A 112 -18.73 -5.30 6.81
CA GLY A 112 -19.57 -5.45 5.63
C GLY A 112 -18.90 -6.29 4.55
N ASP A 113 -17.75 -5.82 4.05
CA ASP A 113 -17.13 -6.42 2.87
C ASP A 113 -16.31 -7.68 3.20
N ILE A 114 -15.82 -7.83 4.43
CA ILE A 114 -15.04 -9.00 4.84
C ILE A 114 -15.87 -9.95 5.70
N ALA A 115 -16.30 -9.56 6.90
CA ALA A 115 -16.89 -10.48 7.87
C ALA A 115 -18.28 -10.98 7.43
N SER A 116 -19.20 -10.08 7.14
CA SER A 116 -20.58 -10.42 6.77
C SER A 116 -20.64 -11.15 5.44
N ARG A 117 -19.94 -10.66 4.42
CA ARG A 117 -19.94 -11.25 3.08
C ARG A 117 -19.42 -12.69 3.06
N ASN A 118 -18.39 -12.97 3.87
CA ASN A 118 -17.79 -14.31 3.94
C ASN A 118 -18.28 -15.14 5.14
N LYS A 119 -19.35 -14.69 5.82
CA LYS A 119 -19.99 -15.37 6.96
C LYS A 119 -18.98 -15.74 8.05
N ILE A 120 -18.07 -14.81 8.38
CA ILE A 120 -17.04 -15.03 9.40
C ILE A 120 -17.66 -14.87 10.78
N GLU A 121 -17.73 -15.97 11.53
CA GLU A 121 -18.23 -15.99 12.90
C GLU A 121 -17.19 -15.49 13.90
N ASN A 122 -15.91 -15.87 13.71
CA ASN A 122 -14.83 -15.50 14.61
C ASN A 122 -14.23 -14.11 14.29
N GLN A 123 -15.01 -13.08 14.59
CA GLN A 123 -14.59 -11.69 14.39
C GLN A 123 -13.42 -11.28 15.30
N PHE A 124 -13.24 -11.92 16.45
CA PHE A 124 -12.11 -11.64 17.35
C PHE A 124 -10.79 -11.96 16.67
N SER A 125 -10.65 -13.16 16.10
CA SER A 125 -9.44 -13.56 15.37
C SER A 125 -9.15 -12.65 14.17
N LEU A 126 -10.18 -12.25 13.44
CA LEU A 126 -10.04 -11.32 12.31
C LEU A 126 -9.54 -9.94 12.77
N ARG A 127 -10.05 -9.41 13.88
CA ARG A 127 -9.61 -8.14 14.47
C ARG A 127 -8.16 -8.20 14.95
N VAL A 128 -7.76 -9.30 15.61
CA VAL A 128 -6.37 -9.51 16.04
C VAL A 128 -5.45 -9.59 14.83
N LEU A 129 -5.87 -10.27 13.75
CA LEU A 129 -5.13 -10.34 12.50
C LEU A 129 -4.82 -8.95 11.96
N PHE A 130 -5.82 -8.08 11.79
CA PHE A 130 -5.60 -6.75 11.21
C PHE A 130 -4.74 -5.85 12.08
N ARG A 131 -4.89 -5.91 13.41
CA ARG A 131 -3.99 -5.20 14.30
C ARG A 131 -2.55 -5.69 14.15
N LYS A 132 -2.36 -7.02 14.08
CA LYS A 132 -1.01 -7.57 13.91
C LYS A 132 -0.40 -7.23 12.55
N LEU A 133 -1.19 -7.22 11.48
CA LEU A 133 -0.71 -6.76 10.18
C LEU A 133 -0.30 -5.28 10.22
N ALA A 134 -1.08 -4.40 10.87
CA ALA A 134 -0.76 -2.98 11.00
C ALA A 134 0.55 -2.74 11.78
N GLU A 135 0.81 -3.53 12.84
CA GLU A 135 2.08 -3.50 13.59
C GLU A 135 3.27 -4.07 12.79
N SER A 136 3.01 -4.88 11.76
CA SER A 136 4.04 -5.63 11.02
C SER A 136 4.25 -5.11 9.60
N VAL A 137 3.76 -3.93 9.24
CA VAL A 137 3.80 -3.39 7.88
C VAL A 137 5.20 -3.49 7.26
N LYS A 138 6.24 -3.16 8.00
CA LYS A 138 7.63 -3.16 7.52
C LYS A 138 8.31 -4.53 7.47
N GLN A 139 7.68 -5.58 7.97
CA GLN A 139 8.32 -6.87 8.16
C GLN A 139 7.57 -7.98 7.42
N PRO A 140 8.30 -8.87 6.72
CA PRO A 140 7.68 -10.06 6.19
C PRO A 140 7.16 -10.92 7.33
N ILE A 141 5.97 -11.46 7.17
CA ILE A 141 5.34 -12.26 8.20
C ILE A 141 4.73 -13.54 7.63
N SER A 142 5.24 -14.68 8.08
CA SER A 142 4.76 -15.96 7.61
C SER A 142 3.38 -16.32 8.18
N PHE A 143 2.62 -17.08 7.42
CA PHE A 143 1.32 -17.59 7.86
C PHE A 143 1.41 -18.38 9.18
N THR A 144 2.46 -19.17 9.36
CA THR A 144 2.69 -19.91 10.61
C THR A 144 2.90 -18.97 11.78
N ARG A 145 3.72 -17.91 11.60
CA ARG A 145 3.95 -16.90 12.66
C ARG A 145 2.68 -16.15 13.00
N LEU A 146 1.89 -15.73 12.00
CA LEU A 146 0.59 -15.07 12.23
C LEU A 146 -0.38 -15.98 12.98
N THR A 147 -0.52 -17.25 12.57
CA THR A 147 -1.37 -18.22 13.25
C THR A 147 -0.98 -18.39 14.72
N ASN A 148 0.32 -18.51 15.01
CA ASN A 148 0.82 -18.68 16.38
C ASN A 148 0.58 -17.42 17.25
N ILE A 149 0.78 -16.22 16.69
CA ILE A 149 0.50 -14.97 17.41
C ILE A 149 -0.99 -14.84 17.72
N ILE A 150 -1.87 -15.15 16.76
CA ILE A 150 -3.31 -15.11 16.99
C ILE A 150 -3.71 -16.14 18.03
N ALA A 151 -3.17 -17.36 17.96
CA ALA A 151 -3.43 -18.40 18.95
C ALA A 151 -2.98 -18.03 20.37
N SER A 152 -1.87 -17.29 20.52
CA SER A 152 -1.38 -16.83 21.85
C SER A 152 -2.32 -15.84 22.52
N THR A 153 -3.24 -15.21 21.79
CA THR A 153 -4.31 -14.36 22.34
C THR A 153 -5.53 -15.14 22.85
N GLY A 154 -5.49 -16.49 22.80
CA GLY A 154 -6.62 -17.36 23.12
C GLY A 154 -7.58 -17.59 21.96
N ALA A 155 -7.36 -16.97 20.83
CA ALA A 155 -8.18 -17.17 19.64
C ALA A 155 -7.83 -18.48 18.92
N LYS A 156 -8.85 -19.24 18.52
CA LYS A 156 -8.63 -20.45 17.70
C LYS A 156 -8.71 -20.07 16.23
N LEU A 157 -7.58 -20.17 15.52
CA LEU A 157 -7.50 -19.92 14.09
C LEU A 157 -6.61 -20.96 13.44
N SER A 158 -7.15 -21.70 12.46
CA SER A 158 -6.34 -22.63 11.67
C SER A 158 -5.57 -21.88 10.56
N LYS A 159 -4.47 -22.44 10.10
CA LYS A 159 -3.70 -21.86 8.99
C LYS A 159 -4.53 -21.71 7.69
N PRO A 160 -5.35 -22.69 7.28
CA PRO A 160 -6.25 -22.50 6.14
C PRO A 160 -7.25 -21.35 6.32
N THR A 161 -7.82 -21.20 7.53
CA THR A 161 -8.74 -20.10 7.82
C THR A 161 -8.01 -18.74 7.78
N LEU A 162 -6.77 -18.67 8.28
CA LEU A 162 -5.95 -17.48 8.17
C LEU A 162 -5.73 -17.07 6.70
N ILE A 163 -5.36 -18.02 5.85
CA ILE A 163 -5.15 -17.79 4.41
C ILE A 163 -6.44 -17.23 3.78
N ASN A 164 -7.60 -17.82 4.08
CA ASN A 164 -8.88 -17.29 3.61
C ASN A 164 -9.13 -15.86 4.09
N TYR A 165 -8.82 -15.53 5.34
CA TYR A 165 -9.01 -14.16 5.86
C TYR A 165 -8.11 -13.15 5.15
N LEU A 166 -6.89 -13.53 4.81
CA LEU A 166 -5.96 -12.69 4.04
C LEU A 166 -6.48 -12.48 2.60
N GLU A 167 -6.96 -13.54 1.95
CA GLU A 167 -7.56 -13.43 0.61
C GLU A 167 -8.82 -12.56 0.63
N TYR A 168 -9.72 -12.72 1.61
CA TYR A 168 -10.90 -11.86 1.76
C TYR A 168 -10.53 -10.39 1.98
N SER A 169 -9.42 -10.14 2.68
CA SER A 169 -8.92 -8.80 2.94
C SER A 169 -8.33 -8.15 1.69
N LYS A 170 -7.67 -8.95 0.86
CA LYS A 170 -7.18 -8.55 -0.46
C LYS A 170 -8.35 -8.29 -1.43
N ASP A 171 -9.33 -9.20 -1.45
CA ASP A 171 -10.53 -9.04 -2.28
C ASP A 171 -11.35 -7.78 -1.91
N ALA A 172 -11.36 -7.40 -0.63
CA ALA A 172 -11.98 -6.18 -0.13
C ALA A 172 -11.09 -4.92 -0.28
N PHE A 173 -9.94 -5.06 -0.95
CA PHE A 173 -8.97 -3.99 -1.15
C PHE A 173 -8.46 -3.34 0.13
N LEU A 174 -8.45 -4.07 1.25
CA LEU A 174 -7.97 -3.57 2.54
C LEU A 174 -6.45 -3.67 2.65
N VAL A 175 -5.86 -4.79 2.18
CA VAL A 175 -4.42 -5.05 2.25
C VAL A 175 -3.87 -5.57 0.92
N TYR A 176 -2.60 -5.28 0.69
CA TYR A 176 -1.86 -5.69 -0.50
C TYR A 176 -0.55 -6.38 -0.10
N PRO A 177 -0.33 -7.63 -0.52
CA PRO A 177 0.95 -8.30 -0.30
C PRO A 177 2.00 -7.82 -1.30
N ILE A 178 3.21 -7.53 -0.82
CA ILE A 178 4.41 -7.38 -1.64
C ILE A 178 5.35 -8.53 -1.31
N LYS A 179 5.89 -9.19 -2.33
CA LYS A 179 6.65 -10.43 -2.23
C LYS A 179 8.16 -10.18 -2.28
N ASN A 180 8.95 -11.08 -1.72
CA ASN A 180 10.41 -11.03 -1.82
C ASN A 180 10.88 -11.58 -3.16
N ILE A 181 11.57 -10.77 -3.95
CA ILE A 181 12.09 -11.19 -5.27
C ILE A 181 13.14 -12.30 -5.15
N ALA A 182 13.87 -12.37 -4.03
CA ALA A 182 14.92 -13.36 -3.78
C ALA A 182 14.41 -14.74 -3.38
N ASP A 183 13.13 -14.86 -3.01
CA ASP A 183 12.54 -16.09 -2.50
C ASP A 183 12.13 -17.06 -3.63
N ASN A 184 12.09 -18.35 -3.33
CA ASN A 184 11.43 -19.33 -4.17
C ASN A 184 9.90 -19.16 -4.11
N LEU A 185 9.18 -19.82 -5.03
CA LEU A 185 7.72 -19.69 -5.14
C LEU A 185 7.00 -19.91 -3.81
N THR A 186 7.33 -20.97 -3.08
CA THR A 186 6.67 -21.29 -1.80
C THR A 186 6.87 -20.19 -0.75
N GLN A 187 8.07 -19.66 -0.63
CA GLN A 187 8.39 -18.60 0.32
C GLN A 187 7.72 -17.27 -0.10
N ARG A 188 7.72 -16.94 -1.38
CA ARG A 188 7.02 -15.76 -1.91
C ARG A 188 5.55 -15.75 -1.52
N GLU A 189 4.87 -16.88 -1.64
CA GLU A 189 3.44 -16.97 -1.32
C GLU A 189 3.16 -16.99 0.18
N THR A 190 4.08 -17.46 1.00
CA THR A 190 3.82 -17.69 2.43
C THR A 190 4.46 -16.69 3.39
N ASN A 191 5.28 -15.76 2.88
CA ASN A 191 6.03 -14.80 3.71
C ASN A 191 6.12 -13.39 3.10
N PRO A 192 5.02 -12.79 2.62
CA PRO A 192 5.04 -11.43 2.08
C PRO A 192 5.08 -10.37 3.19
N LYS A 193 5.40 -9.11 2.81
CA LYS A 193 5.04 -7.92 3.55
C LYS A 193 3.60 -7.53 3.19
N TYR A 194 2.80 -7.06 4.15
CA TYR A 194 1.44 -6.59 3.91
C TYR A 194 1.33 -5.09 4.12
N TYR A 195 0.76 -4.41 3.15
CA TYR A 195 0.51 -2.97 3.19
C TYR A 195 -0.98 -2.69 3.15
N PHE A 196 -1.42 -1.67 3.87
CA PHE A 196 -2.82 -1.25 3.90
C PHE A 196 -3.10 -0.24 2.79
N VAL A 197 -4.31 -0.27 2.27
CA VAL A 197 -4.79 0.63 1.20
C VAL A 197 -4.60 2.10 1.52
N ASP A 198 -4.56 2.45 2.81
CA ASP A 198 -4.52 3.83 3.28
C ASP A 198 -3.86 3.95 4.66
N ASN A 199 -3.02 4.97 4.84
CA ASN A 199 -2.33 5.24 6.10
C ASN A 199 -3.27 5.51 7.26
N GLY A 200 -4.43 6.11 7.01
CA GLY A 200 -5.42 6.38 8.04
C GLY A 200 -5.88 5.12 8.76
N ILE A 201 -5.98 3.99 8.04
CA ILE A 201 -6.34 2.71 8.64
C ILE A 201 -5.27 2.22 9.62
N ILE A 202 -3.99 2.31 9.26
CA ILE A 202 -2.88 1.95 10.16
C ILE A 202 -2.92 2.83 11.41
N SER A 203 -3.15 4.14 11.24
CA SER A 203 -3.19 5.12 12.34
C SER A 203 -4.31 4.87 13.37
N ILE A 204 -5.37 4.13 13.01
CA ILE A 204 -6.41 3.73 13.97
C ILE A 204 -6.20 2.34 14.56
N LEU A 205 -5.40 1.48 13.93
CA LEU A 205 -5.18 0.09 14.33
C LEU A 205 -3.95 -0.11 15.22
N ALA A 206 -2.91 0.72 15.08
CA ALA A 206 -1.63 0.56 15.76
C ALA A 206 -1.13 1.88 16.37
N MET A 207 -0.14 1.80 17.26
CA MET A 207 0.54 2.94 17.92
C MET A 207 1.98 3.06 17.43
N ASP A 208 2.59 4.24 17.59
CA ASP A 208 4.00 4.51 17.24
C ASP A 208 4.36 4.09 15.80
N VAL A 209 3.52 4.51 14.86
CA VAL A 209 3.49 3.98 13.50
C VAL A 209 4.23 4.83 12.46
N ASP A 210 4.89 5.93 12.82
CA ASP A 210 5.42 6.90 11.84
C ASP A 210 6.31 6.26 10.77
N THR A 211 7.21 5.37 11.16
CA THR A 211 8.05 4.63 10.19
C THR A 211 7.23 3.67 9.32
N SER A 212 6.20 3.03 9.87
CA SER A 212 5.29 2.14 9.14
C SER A 212 4.40 2.92 8.18
N LEU A 213 3.93 4.12 8.57
CA LEU A 213 3.15 5.01 7.70
C LEU A 213 3.96 5.47 6.50
N LEU A 214 5.26 5.78 6.70
CA LEU A 214 6.12 6.22 5.61
C LEU A 214 6.30 5.11 4.57
N GLU A 215 6.63 3.90 5.01
CA GLU A 215 6.82 2.75 4.14
C GLU A 215 5.50 2.33 3.45
N ASN A 216 4.37 2.35 4.18
CA ASN A 216 3.06 2.06 3.60
C ASN A 216 2.66 3.06 2.51
N MET A 217 2.91 4.35 2.73
CA MET A 217 2.64 5.41 1.75
C MET A 217 3.44 5.19 0.47
N VAL A 218 4.72 4.85 0.59
CA VAL A 218 5.58 4.52 -0.55
C VAL A 218 5.08 3.27 -1.27
N ALA A 219 4.72 2.21 -0.53
CA ALA A 219 4.15 0.99 -1.10
C ALA A 219 2.89 1.28 -1.93
N MET A 220 1.94 2.04 -1.37
CA MET A 220 0.71 2.37 -2.07
C MET A 220 0.95 3.21 -3.33
N GLU A 221 1.89 4.15 -3.28
CA GLU A 221 2.24 4.93 -4.46
C GLU A 221 2.95 4.08 -5.53
N LEU A 222 3.84 3.18 -5.14
CA LEU A 222 4.47 2.24 -6.08
C LEU A 222 3.44 1.31 -6.73
N LEU A 223 2.48 0.76 -5.96
CA LEU A 223 1.40 -0.05 -6.50
C LEU A 223 0.47 0.76 -7.43
N ARG A 224 0.30 2.05 -7.19
CA ARG A 224 -0.44 2.96 -8.08
C ARG A 224 0.29 3.15 -9.42
N ARG A 225 1.61 3.38 -9.37
CA ARG A 225 2.44 3.67 -10.58
C ARG A 225 2.68 2.44 -11.42
N TYR A 226 2.99 1.32 -10.80
CA TYR A 226 3.45 0.11 -11.50
C TYR A 226 2.40 -1.00 -11.58
N GLY A 227 1.30 -0.91 -10.85
CA GLY A 227 0.22 -1.89 -10.83
C GLY A 227 0.24 -2.81 -9.61
N LEU A 228 -0.86 -3.52 -9.42
CA LEU A 228 -1.10 -4.37 -8.26
C LEU A 228 -0.57 -5.80 -8.42
N GLU A 229 -0.13 -6.17 -9.62
CA GLU A 229 0.25 -7.54 -9.99
C GLU A 229 1.78 -7.65 -10.14
N GLU A 230 2.44 -8.09 -9.09
CA GLU A 230 3.86 -8.53 -9.10
C GLU A 230 4.85 -7.66 -9.91
N GLN A 231 4.69 -6.35 -9.87
CA GLN A 231 5.61 -5.37 -10.48
C GLN A 231 6.51 -4.73 -9.42
N VAL A 232 6.11 -4.79 -8.16
CA VAL A 232 6.82 -4.23 -7.02
C VAL A 232 7.18 -5.36 -6.06
N PHE A 233 8.44 -5.43 -5.66
CA PHE A 233 8.98 -6.43 -4.77
C PHE A 233 9.74 -5.77 -3.63
N PHE A 234 10.02 -6.51 -2.55
CA PHE A 234 11.12 -6.21 -1.65
C PHE A 234 12.25 -7.22 -1.87
N TYR A 235 13.43 -6.94 -1.33
CA TYR A 235 14.55 -7.87 -1.33
C TYR A 235 15.01 -8.14 0.11
N ASN A 236 15.04 -9.41 0.50
CA ASN A 236 15.55 -9.82 1.79
C ASN A 236 16.24 -11.19 1.67
N LYS A 237 17.57 -11.18 1.62
CA LYS A 237 18.40 -12.40 1.64
C LYS A 237 19.67 -12.18 2.45
N ASN A 238 20.61 -11.40 1.94
CA ASN A 238 21.87 -11.01 2.60
C ASN A 238 21.87 -9.54 3.05
N VAL A 239 20.95 -8.76 2.52
CA VAL A 239 20.59 -7.40 2.94
C VAL A 239 19.09 -7.24 2.79
N GLU A 240 18.52 -6.24 3.44
CA GLU A 240 17.12 -5.87 3.25
C GLU A 240 17.05 -4.57 2.44
N VAL A 241 16.22 -4.58 1.38
CA VAL A 241 15.84 -3.39 0.62
C VAL A 241 14.32 -3.36 0.53
N ASP A 242 13.72 -2.23 0.91
CA ASP A 242 12.28 -2.12 1.11
C ASP A 242 11.49 -2.31 -0.17
N PHE A 243 11.96 -1.74 -1.30
CA PHE A 243 11.30 -1.91 -2.59
C PHE A 243 12.31 -2.06 -3.72
N TYR A 244 11.97 -2.93 -4.65
CA TYR A 244 12.66 -3.11 -5.91
C TYR A 244 11.65 -3.23 -7.05
N ILE A 245 11.84 -2.46 -8.10
CA ILE A 245 10.99 -2.42 -9.29
C ILE A 245 11.83 -2.89 -10.48
N PRO A 246 11.69 -4.15 -10.92
CA PRO A 246 12.49 -4.72 -11.99
C PRO A 246 12.41 -3.92 -13.30
N ASP A 247 11.21 -3.60 -13.75
CA ASP A 247 10.97 -2.90 -15.03
C ASP A 247 11.57 -1.49 -15.06
N ALA A 248 11.66 -0.83 -13.91
CA ALA A 248 12.30 0.48 -13.76
C ALA A 248 13.78 0.36 -13.35
N ALA A 249 14.29 -0.84 -13.10
CA ALA A 249 15.62 -1.09 -12.54
C ALA A 249 15.92 -0.15 -11.34
N THR A 250 14.95 0.01 -10.43
CA THR A 250 15.00 0.98 -9.32
C THR A 250 14.93 0.27 -7.98
N ALA A 251 15.84 0.60 -7.08
CA ALA A 251 15.86 0.14 -5.70
C ALA A 251 15.59 1.31 -4.75
N ILE A 252 14.71 1.10 -3.77
CA ILE A 252 14.25 2.14 -2.86
C ILE A 252 14.35 1.65 -1.41
N GLN A 253 14.98 2.45 -0.56
CA GLN A 253 14.90 2.36 0.89
C GLN A 253 14.01 3.46 1.45
N VAL A 254 13.36 3.19 2.57
CA VAL A 254 12.47 4.16 3.23
C VAL A 254 12.93 4.38 4.67
N SER A 255 13.37 5.59 4.99
CA SER A 255 13.91 5.92 6.30
C SER A 255 13.32 7.21 6.84
N TYR A 256 12.65 7.16 8.00
CA TYR A 256 11.86 8.30 8.51
C TYR A 256 12.71 9.54 8.75
N ASN A 257 13.76 9.44 9.55
CA ASN A 257 14.70 10.54 9.83
C ASN A 257 16.14 10.01 9.97
N PRO A 258 16.78 9.60 8.85
CA PRO A 258 18.15 9.12 8.92
C PRO A 258 19.08 10.29 9.20
N LYS A 259 19.97 10.15 10.21
CA LYS A 259 21.07 11.07 10.42
C LYS A 259 22.34 10.46 9.85
N LYS A 260 23.18 11.27 9.18
CA LYS A 260 24.43 10.79 8.56
C LYS A 260 25.40 10.09 9.52
N SER A 261 25.31 10.41 10.81
CA SER A 261 26.11 9.80 11.87
C SER A 261 25.54 8.50 12.43
N ASP A 262 24.33 8.09 11.98
CA ASP A 262 23.63 6.96 12.54
C ASP A 262 23.95 5.65 11.77
N GLU A 263 24.04 4.55 12.48
CA GLU A 263 24.16 3.20 11.91
C GLU A 263 23.06 2.89 10.87
N THR A 264 21.90 3.51 11.02
CA THR A 264 20.77 3.40 10.07
C THR A 264 21.16 3.91 8.69
N TRP A 265 21.81 5.09 8.60
CA TRP A 265 22.24 5.66 7.34
C TRP A 265 23.24 4.77 6.59
N GLU A 266 24.25 4.28 7.31
CA GLU A 266 25.25 3.39 6.73
C GLU A 266 24.63 2.06 6.29
N ARG A 267 23.70 1.54 7.07
CA ARG A 267 22.96 0.32 6.75
C ARG A 267 22.14 0.47 5.47
N GLU A 268 21.31 1.51 5.35
CA GLU A 268 20.42 1.73 4.21
C GLU A 268 21.21 1.96 2.91
N SER A 269 22.22 2.83 2.94
CA SER A 269 23.05 3.09 1.76
C SER A 269 23.87 1.86 1.35
N THR A 270 24.41 1.12 2.32
CA THR A 270 25.15 -0.12 2.06
C THR A 270 24.24 -1.21 1.47
N ALA A 271 22.99 -1.30 1.91
CA ALA A 271 22.02 -2.27 1.39
C ALA A 271 21.74 -2.03 -0.10
N LEU A 272 21.51 -0.79 -0.51
CA LEU A 272 21.31 -0.41 -1.91
C LEU A 272 22.52 -0.77 -2.77
N ILE A 273 23.74 -0.44 -2.30
CA ILE A 273 25.00 -0.77 -3.01
C ILE A 273 25.20 -2.30 -3.13
N LYS A 274 24.84 -3.07 -2.10
CA LYS A 274 24.94 -4.53 -2.16
C LYS A 274 23.91 -5.12 -3.10
N LEU A 275 22.71 -4.57 -3.13
CA LEU A 275 21.68 -5.02 -4.06
C LEU A 275 22.06 -4.76 -5.52
N SER A 276 22.64 -3.59 -5.84
CA SER A 276 23.07 -3.25 -7.20
C SER A 276 24.16 -4.15 -7.78
N LYS A 277 24.81 -4.96 -6.94
CA LYS A 277 25.77 -6.00 -7.38
C LYS A 277 25.08 -7.32 -7.76
N VAL A 278 23.82 -7.49 -7.40
CA VAL A 278 23.07 -8.74 -7.55
C VAL A 278 21.91 -8.59 -8.53
N LEU A 279 21.29 -7.42 -8.56
CA LEU A 279 20.18 -7.08 -9.45
C LEU A 279 20.53 -5.85 -10.29
N ASP A 280 19.90 -5.71 -11.46
CA ASP A 280 20.05 -4.51 -12.28
C ASP A 280 19.39 -3.32 -11.57
N CYS A 281 20.22 -2.37 -11.11
CA CYS A 281 19.77 -1.17 -10.40
C CYS A 281 20.39 0.05 -11.08
N LYS A 282 19.61 0.71 -11.92
CA LYS A 282 20.01 1.98 -12.58
C LYS A 282 19.80 3.19 -11.69
N ARG A 283 18.84 3.08 -10.76
CA ARG A 283 18.48 4.16 -9.85
C ARG A 283 18.41 3.63 -8.41
N LEU A 284 19.10 4.32 -7.51
CA LEU A 284 19.14 4.02 -6.08
C LEU A 284 18.59 5.22 -5.31
N ILE A 285 17.54 4.98 -4.52
CA ILE A 285 16.78 6.04 -3.83
C ILE A 285 16.67 5.72 -2.35
N ILE A 286 16.86 6.73 -1.50
CA ILE A 286 16.44 6.72 -0.10
C ILE A 286 15.32 7.74 0.05
N LEU A 287 14.10 7.27 0.30
CA LEU A 287 12.97 8.14 0.59
C LEU A 287 12.92 8.46 2.08
N THR A 288 12.86 9.74 2.40
CA THR A 288 12.88 10.25 3.77
C THR A 288 11.63 11.07 4.07
N TYR A 289 11.40 11.39 5.35
CA TYR A 289 10.32 12.32 5.70
C TYR A 289 10.65 13.76 5.28
N GLU A 290 11.90 14.24 5.52
CA GLU A 290 12.29 15.62 5.25
C GLU A 290 13.66 15.79 4.57
N LEU A 291 14.60 14.86 4.78
CA LEU A 291 15.96 15.00 4.31
C LEU A 291 16.06 14.93 2.79
N GLU A 292 16.77 15.88 2.19
CA GLU A 292 17.06 15.94 0.75
C GLU A 292 18.55 16.04 0.52
N GLU A 293 19.11 15.13 -0.28
CA GLU A 293 20.54 15.10 -0.58
C GLU A 293 20.84 14.20 -1.78
N ASN A 294 22.01 14.42 -2.39
CA ASN A 294 22.60 13.47 -3.33
C ASN A 294 23.94 12.99 -2.75
N ILE A 295 24.13 11.68 -2.76
CA ILE A 295 25.31 11.05 -2.19
C ILE A 295 26.01 10.23 -3.26
N GLU A 296 27.29 10.44 -3.40
CA GLU A 296 28.14 9.53 -4.15
C GLU A 296 28.86 8.58 -3.18
N LEU A 297 28.60 7.30 -3.28
CA LEU A 297 29.21 6.28 -2.44
C LEU A 297 29.67 5.09 -3.29
N LYS A 298 30.97 4.80 -3.24
CA LYS A 298 31.62 3.71 -4.03
C LYS A 298 31.39 3.83 -5.54
N GLY A 299 31.34 5.06 -6.06
CA GLY A 299 31.11 5.33 -7.48
C GLY A 299 29.65 5.17 -7.94
N LEU A 300 28.70 5.03 -7.00
CA LEU A 300 27.26 4.98 -7.27
C LEU A 300 26.60 6.22 -6.68
N ASN A 301 25.65 6.79 -7.45
CA ASN A 301 24.84 7.90 -6.97
C ASN A 301 23.59 7.36 -6.27
N ILE A 302 23.32 7.87 -5.05
CA ILE A 302 22.12 7.58 -4.27
C ILE A 302 21.36 8.89 -4.10
N GLU A 303 20.15 8.94 -4.61
CA GLU A 303 19.25 10.07 -4.46
C GLU A 303 18.54 9.99 -3.11
N VAL A 304 18.64 11.02 -2.28
CA VAL A 304 17.89 11.12 -1.02
C VAL A 304 16.82 12.17 -1.21
N ILE A 305 15.56 11.72 -1.20
CA ILE A 305 14.43 12.56 -1.60
C ILE A 305 13.37 12.55 -0.49
N PRO A 306 12.87 13.73 -0.05
CA PRO A 306 11.70 13.78 0.82
C PRO A 306 10.49 13.14 0.12
N VAL A 307 9.80 12.26 0.82
CA VAL A 307 8.69 11.50 0.22
C VAL A 307 7.61 12.41 -0.36
N TRP A 308 7.33 13.56 0.28
CA TRP A 308 6.33 14.49 -0.24
C TRP A 308 6.71 15.06 -1.62
N LYS A 309 8.01 15.29 -1.90
CA LYS A 309 8.49 15.70 -3.23
C LYS A 309 8.36 14.56 -4.22
N TRP A 310 8.82 13.37 -3.83
CA TRP A 310 8.74 12.18 -4.67
C TRP A 310 7.30 11.83 -5.07
N LEU A 311 6.32 12.07 -4.18
CA LEU A 311 4.90 11.90 -4.48
C LEU A 311 4.36 12.91 -5.49
N LEU A 312 4.99 14.07 -5.65
CA LEU A 312 4.61 15.10 -6.62
C LEU A 312 5.26 14.89 -8.00
N ASP A 313 6.36 14.11 -8.06
CA ASP A 313 7.03 13.74 -9.31
C ASP A 313 6.25 12.60 -9.99
N THR A 314 5.20 12.96 -10.72
CA THR A 314 4.35 12.01 -11.47
C THR A 314 4.42 12.24 -12.97
#